data_6b7963560abd405b0d2233a196e16dc0
#
_entry.id   6b7963560abd405b0d2233a196e16dc0
#
_cell.length_a   1.000
_cell.length_b   1.000
_cell.length_c   1.000
_cell.angle_alpha   90.00
_cell.angle_beta   90.00
_cell.angle_gamma   90.00
#
_symmetry.space_group_name_H-M   'P 1'
#
loop_
_entity.id
_entity.type
_entity.pdbx_description
1 polymer ?
#
loop_
_entity_poly.entity_id
_entity_poly.type
_entity_poly.pdbx_seq_one_letter_code
_entity_poly.pdbx_strand_id
1 'polypeptide(L)'
;MKKTTLLFLTIFFYFETIFADVKIKPLLEGNVEAKISVIVYESLTCGHCAKFHTETYPKLKKDFIDTGLVKIEFRSFPLDLASFNASKIAHCKNDGKSDLLHFLYDNQKKWVQGETIEDLNKHLKDL
;
A
#
# COMPACT_ATOMS: atom_id res chain seq x y z
N MET A 1 53.16 -11.67 -6.08
CA MET A 1 52.36 -10.57 -5.55
C MET A 1 51.38 -9.91 -6.54
N LYS A 2 51.69 -9.79 -7.85
CA LYS A 2 50.78 -9.16 -8.84
C LYS A 2 49.51 -9.96 -9.21
N LYS A 3 49.55 -11.32 -9.14
CA LYS A 3 48.38 -12.17 -9.49
C LYS A 3 47.29 -12.23 -8.39
N THR A 4 47.68 -12.14 -7.13
CA THR A 4 46.73 -12.13 -6.00
C THR A 4 45.96 -10.81 -5.89
N THR A 5 46.58 -9.68 -6.24
CA THR A 5 45.91 -8.37 -6.24
C THR A 5 44.85 -8.26 -7.33
N LEU A 6 45.08 -8.89 -8.49
CA LEU A 6 44.10 -8.90 -9.59
C LEU A 6 42.87 -9.75 -9.25
N LEU A 7 43.02 -10.84 -8.52
CA LEU A 7 41.90 -11.69 -8.08
C LEU A 7 41.01 -10.98 -7.06
N PHE A 8 41.58 -10.20 -6.15
CA PHE A 8 40.81 -9.40 -5.20
C PHE A 8 40.03 -8.26 -5.86
N LEU A 9 40.56 -7.63 -6.89
CA LEU A 9 39.86 -6.58 -7.62
C LEU A 9 38.65 -7.12 -8.39
N THR A 10 38.74 -8.32 -8.97
CA THR A 10 37.61 -8.92 -9.71
C THR A 10 36.48 -9.35 -8.79
N ILE A 11 36.76 -9.81 -7.57
CA ILE A 11 35.74 -10.19 -6.59
C ILE A 11 34.96 -8.94 -6.08
N PHE A 12 35.63 -7.78 -5.96
CA PHE A 12 35.00 -6.54 -5.52
C PHE A 12 34.00 -5.99 -6.54
N PHE A 13 34.20 -6.23 -7.85
CA PHE A 13 33.28 -5.78 -8.91
C PHE A 13 32.01 -6.65 -9.04
N TYR A 14 32.01 -7.88 -8.51
CA TYR A 14 30.82 -8.76 -8.55
C TYR A 14 29.86 -8.56 -7.38
N PHE A 15 30.16 -7.68 -6.42
CA PHE A 15 29.33 -7.49 -5.22
C PHE A 15 28.26 -6.39 -5.36
N GLU A 16 28.21 -5.68 -6.49
CA GLU A 16 27.32 -4.50 -6.66
C GLU A 16 25.92 -4.79 -7.22
N THR A 17 25.49 -6.03 -7.38
CA THR A 17 24.23 -6.31 -8.12
C THR A 17 23.14 -7.03 -7.35
N ILE A 18 23.13 -7.00 -6.01
CA ILE A 18 22.09 -7.70 -5.22
C ILE A 18 21.18 -6.72 -4.44
N PHE A 19 20.97 -5.53 -4.91
CA PHE A 19 19.79 -4.77 -4.50
C PHE A 19 18.70 -5.04 -5.54
N ALA A 20 17.94 -6.12 -5.33
CA ALA A 20 16.68 -6.28 -6.05
C ALA A 20 15.80 -5.09 -5.67
N ASP A 21 15.60 -4.18 -6.60
CA ASP A 21 14.63 -3.09 -6.45
C ASP A 21 13.23 -3.73 -6.36
N VAL A 22 12.79 -3.98 -5.13
CA VAL A 22 11.46 -4.53 -4.88
C VAL A 22 10.45 -3.43 -5.18
N LYS A 23 10.03 -3.38 -6.43
CA LYS A 23 9.01 -2.43 -6.87
C LYS A 23 7.67 -2.80 -6.24
N ILE A 24 7.16 -1.92 -5.38
CA ILE A 24 5.82 -2.06 -4.82
C ILE A 24 4.80 -1.80 -5.93
N LYS A 25 3.90 -2.77 -6.13
CA LYS A 25 2.81 -2.61 -7.09
C LYS A 25 1.77 -1.63 -6.55
N PRO A 26 1.29 -0.69 -7.38
CA PRO A 26 0.19 0.18 -6.99
C PRO A 26 -1.09 -0.63 -6.76
N LEU A 27 -1.92 -0.21 -5.82
CA LEU A 27 -3.25 -0.78 -5.59
C LEU A 27 -4.20 -0.19 -6.62
N LEU A 28 -4.63 -1.01 -7.58
CA LEU A 28 -5.43 -0.59 -8.72
C LEU A 28 -6.74 -1.37 -8.79
N GLU A 29 -7.83 -0.66 -9.13
CA GLU A 29 -9.11 -1.28 -9.48
C GLU A 29 -9.68 -0.70 -10.76
N GLY A 30 -10.47 -1.52 -11.45
CA GLY A 30 -11.09 -1.18 -12.72
C GLY A 30 -10.29 -1.64 -13.93
N ASN A 31 -10.78 -1.25 -15.09
CA ASN A 31 -10.14 -1.59 -16.37
C ASN A 31 -8.87 -0.74 -16.55
N VAL A 32 -7.72 -1.37 -16.74
CA VAL A 32 -6.42 -0.69 -16.95
C VAL A 32 -6.44 0.23 -18.18
N GLU A 33 -7.30 -0.06 -19.18
CA GLU A 33 -7.49 0.74 -20.38
C GLU A 33 -8.53 1.87 -20.23
N ALA A 34 -9.13 2.03 -19.03
CA ALA A 34 -10.09 3.10 -18.78
C ALA A 34 -9.45 4.47 -19.03
N LYS A 35 -10.17 5.33 -19.78
CA LYS A 35 -9.69 6.65 -20.17
C LYS A 35 -9.58 7.63 -18.98
N ILE A 36 -10.41 7.42 -17.96
CA ILE A 36 -10.40 8.25 -16.74
C ILE A 36 -9.65 7.50 -15.66
N SER A 37 -8.64 8.15 -15.11
CA SER A 37 -7.86 7.64 -13.97
C SER A 37 -8.07 8.54 -12.76
N VAL A 38 -8.53 7.96 -11.67
CA VAL A 38 -8.66 8.63 -10.36
C VAL A 38 -7.53 8.16 -9.46
N ILE A 39 -6.80 9.08 -8.85
CA ILE A 39 -5.78 8.79 -7.86
C ILE A 39 -6.26 9.30 -6.52
N VAL A 40 -6.34 8.40 -5.53
CA VAL A 40 -6.77 8.72 -4.16
C VAL A 40 -5.55 8.64 -3.25
N TYR A 41 -5.19 9.76 -2.64
CA TYR A 41 -4.20 9.82 -1.57
C TYR A 41 -4.90 9.72 -0.23
N GLU A 42 -4.51 8.76 0.62
CA GLU A 42 -5.27 8.42 1.79
C GLU A 42 -4.42 7.92 2.96
N SER A 43 -4.94 8.11 4.18
CA SER A 43 -4.34 7.64 5.42
C SER A 43 -5.29 6.66 6.13
N LEU A 44 -4.78 5.50 6.51
CA LEU A 44 -5.57 4.44 7.14
C LEU A 44 -6.07 4.77 8.54
N THR A 45 -5.54 5.82 9.20
CA THR A 45 -6.07 6.35 10.47
C THR A 45 -7.07 7.49 10.29
N CYS A 46 -7.23 8.01 9.06
CA CYS A 46 -8.12 9.11 8.77
C CYS A 46 -9.60 8.67 8.74
N GLY A 47 -10.44 9.22 9.61
CA GLY A 47 -11.87 8.89 9.65
C GLY A 47 -12.64 9.35 8.40
N HIS A 48 -12.23 10.45 7.74
CA HIS A 48 -12.84 10.89 6.48
C HIS A 48 -12.51 9.95 5.34
N CYS A 49 -11.30 9.38 5.31
CA CYS A 49 -10.92 8.35 4.34
C CYS A 49 -11.75 7.08 4.55
N ALA A 50 -11.93 6.63 5.80
CA ALA A 50 -12.82 5.50 6.09
C ALA A 50 -14.26 5.76 5.63
N LYS A 51 -14.77 6.97 5.86
CA LYS A 51 -16.11 7.35 5.39
C LYS A 51 -16.20 7.33 3.85
N PHE A 52 -15.16 7.76 3.14
CA PHE A 52 -15.10 7.63 1.69
C PHE A 52 -15.24 6.17 1.27
N HIS A 53 -14.47 5.25 1.87
CA HIS A 53 -14.50 3.83 1.53
C HIS A 53 -15.83 3.15 1.86
N THR A 54 -16.50 3.54 2.94
CA THR A 54 -17.76 2.91 3.36
C THR A 54 -19.01 3.51 2.71
N GLU A 55 -19.02 4.79 2.34
CA GLU A 55 -20.20 5.47 1.84
C GLU A 55 -20.13 5.91 0.38
N THR A 56 -18.97 6.40 -0.08
CA THR A 56 -18.82 6.99 -1.41
C THR A 56 -18.27 6.00 -2.42
N TYR A 57 -17.20 5.29 -2.05
CA TYR A 57 -16.51 4.37 -2.93
C TYR A 57 -17.42 3.24 -3.47
N PRO A 58 -18.35 2.60 -2.71
CA PRO A 58 -19.22 1.56 -3.26
C PRO A 58 -20.09 2.06 -4.42
N LYS A 59 -20.54 3.32 -4.38
CA LYS A 59 -21.31 3.94 -5.46
C LYS A 59 -20.41 4.23 -6.67
N LEU A 60 -19.23 4.81 -6.41
CA LEU A 60 -18.23 5.08 -7.45
C LEU A 60 -17.82 3.78 -8.15
N LYS A 61 -17.62 2.71 -7.38
CA LYS A 61 -17.28 1.39 -7.90
C LYS A 61 -18.36 0.88 -8.83
N LYS A 62 -19.60 0.81 -8.35
CA LYS A 62 -20.74 0.29 -9.11
C LYS A 62 -21.00 1.08 -10.40
N ASP A 63 -20.98 2.41 -10.29
CA ASP A 63 -21.47 3.27 -11.38
C ASP A 63 -20.39 3.58 -12.42
N PHE A 64 -19.11 3.48 -12.07
CA PHE A 64 -18.01 3.93 -12.94
C PHE A 64 -16.86 2.93 -13.09
N ILE A 65 -16.44 2.25 -11.99
CA ILE A 65 -15.28 1.36 -12.03
C ILE A 65 -15.67 0.02 -12.66
N ASP A 66 -16.77 -0.59 -12.19
CA ASP A 66 -17.25 -1.89 -12.70
C ASP A 66 -17.78 -1.79 -14.13
N THR A 67 -18.16 -0.59 -14.57
CA THR A 67 -18.55 -0.33 -15.98
C THR A 67 -17.36 -0.15 -16.92
N GLY A 68 -16.13 -0.06 -16.36
CA GLY A 68 -14.92 0.14 -17.14
C GLY A 68 -14.65 1.58 -17.57
N LEU A 69 -15.47 2.55 -17.15
CA LEU A 69 -15.30 3.96 -17.47
C LEU A 69 -14.13 4.60 -16.72
N VAL A 70 -13.91 4.16 -15.48
CA VAL A 70 -12.91 4.71 -14.55
C VAL A 70 -12.01 3.59 -14.05
N LYS A 71 -10.73 3.86 -13.92
CA LYS A 71 -9.81 3.12 -13.06
C LYS A 71 -9.41 3.97 -11.86
N ILE A 72 -9.22 3.33 -10.72
CA ILE A 72 -8.80 4.01 -9.50
C ILE A 72 -7.49 3.42 -8.99
N GLU A 73 -6.60 4.30 -8.54
CA GLU A 73 -5.34 3.96 -7.89
C GLU A 73 -5.36 4.53 -6.47
N PHE A 74 -5.18 3.66 -5.48
CA PHE A 74 -5.05 4.05 -4.08
C PHE A 74 -3.58 4.22 -3.72
N ARG A 75 -3.23 5.40 -3.20
CA ARG A 75 -1.87 5.75 -2.79
C ARG A 75 -1.84 6.07 -1.30
N SER A 76 -1.04 5.32 -0.57
CA SER A 76 -0.83 5.59 0.86
C SER A 76 -0.19 6.96 1.07
N PHE A 77 -0.84 7.78 1.89
CA PHE A 77 -0.35 9.07 2.39
C PHE A 77 -0.49 9.08 3.93
N PRO A 78 0.36 8.32 4.65
CA PRO A 78 0.22 8.14 6.08
C PRO A 78 0.45 9.45 6.82
N LEU A 79 -0.52 9.85 7.67
CA LEU A 79 -0.45 11.05 8.51
C LEU A 79 0.25 10.79 9.84
N ASP A 80 0.42 9.52 10.21
CA ASP A 80 1.04 9.07 11.46
C ASP A 80 1.70 7.69 11.28
N LEU A 81 2.42 7.25 12.31
CA LEU A 81 3.14 5.99 12.29
C LEU A 81 2.22 4.76 12.27
N ALA A 82 1.03 4.84 12.89
CA ALA A 82 0.06 3.74 12.85
C ALA A 82 -0.48 3.55 11.43
N SER A 83 -0.83 4.64 10.75
CA SER A 83 -1.22 4.61 9.33
C SER A 83 -0.09 4.07 8.44
N PHE A 84 1.16 4.45 8.70
CA PHE A 84 2.31 3.92 7.97
C PHE A 84 2.46 2.40 8.16
N ASN A 85 2.30 1.89 9.38
CA ASN A 85 2.36 0.46 9.67
C ASN A 85 1.19 -0.30 9.01
N ALA A 86 -0.03 0.24 9.06
CA ALA A 86 -1.19 -0.32 8.38
C ALA A 86 -1.02 -0.33 6.85
N SER A 87 -0.40 0.71 6.28
CA SER A 87 -0.10 0.77 4.84
C SER A 87 0.83 -0.35 4.39
N LYS A 88 1.81 -0.75 5.23
CA LYS A 88 2.66 -1.92 4.93
C LYS A 88 1.86 -3.21 4.84
N ILE A 89 0.82 -3.35 5.69
CA ILE A 89 -0.09 -4.50 5.64
C ILE A 89 -0.93 -4.47 4.36
N ALA A 90 -1.48 -3.32 3.99
CA ALA A 90 -2.24 -3.17 2.75
C ALA A 90 -1.45 -3.60 1.50
N HIS A 91 -0.13 -3.40 1.51
CA HIS A 91 0.77 -3.75 0.41
C HIS A 91 1.52 -5.08 0.59
N CYS A 92 1.31 -5.84 1.68
CA CYS A 92 2.17 -6.98 2.03
C CYS A 92 2.18 -8.11 0.99
N LYS A 93 1.07 -8.32 0.26
CA LYS A 93 0.98 -9.33 -0.80
C LYS A 93 1.67 -8.90 -2.09
N ASN A 94 1.88 -7.61 -2.28
CA ASN A 94 2.44 -7.02 -3.50
C ASN A 94 1.80 -7.52 -4.81
N ASP A 95 0.51 -7.84 -4.76
CA ASP A 95 -0.27 -8.35 -5.90
C ASP A 95 -1.00 -7.25 -6.69
N GLY A 96 -1.02 -6.02 -6.16
CA GLY A 96 -1.70 -4.86 -6.75
C GLY A 96 -3.19 -4.79 -6.44
N LYS A 97 -3.71 -5.67 -5.58
CA LYS A 97 -5.11 -5.70 -5.17
C LYS A 97 -5.35 -4.85 -3.93
N SER A 98 -6.53 -4.27 -3.83
CA SER A 98 -6.96 -3.39 -2.73
C SER A 98 -7.77 -4.08 -1.64
N ASP A 99 -7.93 -5.41 -1.69
CA ASP A 99 -8.76 -6.16 -0.72
C ASP A 99 -8.34 -5.88 0.73
N LEU A 100 -7.03 -5.91 1.03
CA LEU A 100 -6.52 -5.63 2.38
C LEU A 100 -6.71 -4.15 2.78
N LEU A 101 -6.62 -3.23 1.83
CA LEU A 101 -6.89 -1.82 2.07
C LEU A 101 -8.34 -1.61 2.51
N HIS A 102 -9.30 -2.17 1.77
CA HIS A 102 -10.72 -2.09 2.12
C HIS A 102 -11.02 -2.76 3.45
N PHE A 103 -10.45 -3.95 3.69
CA PHE A 103 -10.60 -4.64 4.97
C PHE A 103 -10.12 -3.78 6.16
N LEU A 104 -9.00 -3.08 6.03
CA LEU A 104 -8.48 -2.19 7.07
C LEU A 104 -9.42 -0.99 7.31
N TYR A 105 -10.02 -0.42 6.27
CA TYR A 105 -11.01 0.67 6.42
C TYR A 105 -12.33 0.19 7.02
N ASP A 106 -12.85 -0.95 6.60
CA ASP A 106 -14.07 -1.54 7.13
C ASP A 106 -13.96 -1.84 8.64
N ASN A 107 -12.75 -2.15 9.08
CA ASN A 107 -12.44 -2.44 10.48
C ASN A 107 -11.74 -1.27 11.21
N GLN A 108 -11.63 -0.07 10.60
CA GLN A 108 -10.85 1.04 11.17
C GLN A 108 -11.24 1.34 12.62
N LYS A 109 -12.54 1.37 12.94
CA LYS A 109 -13.03 1.62 14.31
C LYS A 109 -12.59 0.58 15.34
N LYS A 110 -12.16 -0.61 14.91
CA LYS A 110 -11.69 -1.67 15.81
C LYS A 110 -10.21 -1.51 16.14
N TRP A 111 -9.40 -1.09 15.18
CA TRP A 111 -7.96 -1.00 15.38
C TRP A 111 -7.44 0.43 15.63
N VAL A 112 -8.15 1.46 15.20
CA VAL A 112 -7.82 2.86 15.54
C VAL A 112 -8.44 3.20 16.89
N GLN A 113 -7.91 2.59 17.95
CA GLN A 113 -8.35 2.77 19.33
C GLN A 113 -7.14 2.86 20.25
N GLY A 114 -7.26 3.69 21.32
CA GLY A 114 -6.19 3.95 22.26
C GLY A 114 -5.51 5.29 22.02
N GLU A 115 -4.58 5.63 22.90
CA GLU A 115 -3.89 6.93 22.89
C GLU A 115 -2.45 6.81 22.41
N THR A 116 -1.90 5.60 22.39
CA THR A 116 -0.50 5.34 22.02
C THR A 116 -0.39 4.58 20.70
N ILE A 117 0.76 4.69 20.06
CA ILE A 117 1.07 3.92 18.85
C ILE A 117 1.10 2.41 19.14
N GLU A 118 1.48 2.03 20.34
CA GLU A 118 1.52 0.65 20.83
C GLU A 118 0.13 0.06 20.90
N ASP A 119 -0.86 0.82 21.40
CA ASP A 119 -2.28 0.42 21.43
C ASP A 119 -2.81 0.17 20.02
N LEU A 120 -2.58 1.13 19.10
CA LEU A 120 -3.03 1.01 17.72
C LEU A 120 -2.39 -0.19 17.02
N ASN A 121 -1.09 -0.38 17.19
CA ASN A 121 -0.37 -1.51 16.60
C ASN A 121 -0.82 -2.86 17.19
N LYS A 122 -1.18 -2.91 18.48
CA LYS A 122 -1.75 -4.10 19.10
C LYS A 122 -3.09 -4.46 18.48
N HIS A 123 -4.03 -3.50 18.46
CA HIS A 123 -5.36 -3.72 17.87
C HIS A 123 -5.28 -4.06 16.37
N LEU A 124 -4.31 -3.51 15.65
CA LEU A 124 -4.07 -3.83 14.25
C LEU A 124 -3.60 -5.28 14.03
N LYS A 125 -2.85 -5.85 15.00
CA LYS A 125 -2.42 -7.25 14.96
C LYS A 125 -3.55 -8.23 15.34
N ASP A 126 -4.53 -7.76 16.09
CA ASP A 126 -5.64 -8.57 16.60
C ASP A 126 -6.81 -8.66 15.58
N LEU A 127 -6.69 -7.99 14.41
CA LEU A 127 -7.62 -8.10 13.28
C LEU A 127 -7.45 -9.41 12.50
#